data_6e9217e4b850fd23073afe9057074f35
#
_entry.id   6e9217e4b850fd23073afe9057074f35
#
_cell.length_a   1.000
_cell.length_b   1.000
_cell.length_c   1.000
_cell.angle_alpha   90.00
_cell.angle_beta   90.00
_cell.angle_gamma   90.00
#
_symmetry.space_group_name_H-M   'P 1'
#
loop_
_entity.id
_entity.type
_entity.pdbx_description
1 polymer ?
#
loop_
_entity_poly.entity_id
_entity_poly.type
_entity_poly.pdbx_seq_one_letter_code
_entity_poly.pdbx_strand_id
1 'polypeptide(L)'
;MEKQDTFRVVVLIPAYKPDDRLIQLTRELKEEKLDVLLVDDGGQKPFAPIFEKCRALGAEIAVHAVNQGKGRALKTGLNAALNIWPDLSGVVTADADGQ
;
A
#
# COMPACT_ATOMS: atom_id res chain seq x y z
N MET A 1 -22.08 18.35 -11.79
CA MET A 1 -21.79 17.75 -11.45
C MET A 1 -21.75 17.30 -10.73
N GLU A 2 -21.66 16.96 -10.77
CA GLU A 2 -21.58 16.40 -10.06
C GLU A 2 -20.79 16.25 -9.29
N LYS A 3 -21.04 16.34 -8.52
CA LYS A 3 -20.34 16.17 -7.67
C LYS A 3 -19.73 15.21 -7.50
N GLN A 4 -19.17 15.32 -7.75
CA GLN A 4 -18.52 14.32 -7.70
C GLN A 4 -18.30 13.73 -6.51
N ASP A 5 -18.35 12.73 -6.53
CA ASP A 5 -18.14 12.00 -5.40
C ASP A 5 -16.74 12.16 -4.90
N THR A 6 -16.59 12.48 -3.68
CA THR A 6 -15.28 12.75 -3.12
C THR A 6 -14.87 11.69 -2.10
N PHE A 7 -15.59 10.58 -2.04
CA PHE A 7 -15.27 9.55 -1.07
C PHE A 7 -14.08 8.72 -1.57
N ARG A 8 -12.96 8.82 -0.88
CA ARG A 8 -11.72 8.12 -1.26
C ARG A 8 -11.27 7.21 -0.15
N VAL A 9 -11.09 5.94 -0.46
CA VAL A 9 -10.61 4.93 0.47
C VAL A 9 -9.28 4.40 -0.03
N VAL A 10 -8.31 4.33 0.86
CA VAL A 10 -6.98 3.81 0.58
C VAL A 10 -6.80 2.48 1.30
N VAL A 11 -6.29 1.48 0.60
CA VAL A 11 -5.94 0.20 1.22
C VAL A 11 -4.45 0.26 1.56
N LEU A 12 -4.15 0.14 2.84
CA LEU A 12 -2.80 0.24 3.37
C LEU A 12 -2.29 -1.15 3.73
N ILE A 13 -1.17 -1.53 3.12
CA ILE A 13 -0.65 -2.89 3.28
C ILE A 13 0.80 -2.82 3.73
N PRO A 14 1.09 -3.09 5.01
CA PRO A 14 2.48 -3.23 5.43
C PRO A 14 3.02 -4.57 4.94
N ALA A 15 4.22 -4.57 4.38
CA ALA A 15 4.78 -5.76 3.77
C ALA A 15 6.24 -5.92 4.18
N TYR A 16 6.57 -7.06 4.78
CA TYR A 16 7.91 -7.43 5.11
C TYR A 16 8.21 -8.77 4.45
N LYS A 17 9.22 -8.79 3.57
CA LYS A 17 9.60 -9.99 2.81
C LYS A 17 8.40 -10.62 2.12
N PRO A 18 7.69 -9.84 1.29
CA PRO A 18 6.49 -10.36 0.63
C PRO A 18 6.83 -11.39 -0.45
N ASP A 19 5.80 -12.07 -0.93
CA ASP A 19 5.93 -12.95 -2.08
C ASP A 19 4.95 -12.51 -3.17
N ASP A 20 4.76 -13.36 -4.19
CA ASP A 20 3.93 -13.01 -5.34
C ASP A 20 2.47 -12.76 -4.98
N ARG A 21 2.02 -13.21 -3.82
CA ARG A 21 0.66 -12.94 -3.38
C ARG A 21 0.41 -11.44 -3.23
N LEU A 22 1.45 -10.68 -2.90
CA LEU A 22 1.29 -9.23 -2.80
C LEU A 22 0.99 -8.62 -4.16
N ILE A 23 1.63 -9.12 -5.22
CA ILE A 23 1.37 -8.64 -6.57
C ILE A 23 -0.08 -8.94 -6.95
N GLN A 24 -0.53 -10.16 -6.67
CA GLN A 24 -1.90 -10.55 -7.01
C GLN A 24 -2.92 -9.72 -6.24
N LEU A 25 -2.69 -9.50 -4.95
CA LEU A 25 -3.58 -8.69 -4.13
C LEU A 25 -3.64 -7.25 -4.66
N THR A 26 -2.48 -6.69 -4.98
CA THR A 26 -2.43 -5.33 -5.53
C THR A 26 -3.22 -5.24 -6.82
N ARG A 27 -3.05 -6.24 -7.71
CA ARG A 27 -3.78 -6.24 -8.97
C ARG A 27 -5.29 -6.26 -8.74
N GLU A 28 -5.76 -7.12 -7.83
CA GLU A 28 -7.17 -7.24 -7.55
C GLU A 28 -7.75 -5.95 -6.99
N LEU A 29 -7.01 -5.31 -6.07
CA LEU A 29 -7.46 -4.06 -5.48
C LEU A 29 -7.52 -2.94 -6.51
N LYS A 30 -6.53 -2.89 -7.41
CA LYS A 30 -6.53 -1.87 -8.45
C LYS A 30 -7.65 -2.10 -9.46
N GLU A 31 -8.01 -3.36 -9.72
CA GLU A 31 -9.15 -3.66 -10.58
C GLU A 31 -10.46 -3.17 -9.96
N GLU A 32 -10.52 -3.11 -8.64
CA GLU A 32 -11.67 -2.53 -7.94
C GLU A 32 -11.58 -1.02 -7.85
N LYS A 33 -10.58 -0.43 -8.47
CA LYS A 33 -10.36 1.03 -8.52
C LYS A 33 -10.11 1.63 -7.15
N LEU A 34 -9.48 0.86 -6.27
CA LEU A 34 -9.07 1.35 -4.97
C LEU A 34 -7.66 1.91 -5.04
N ASP A 35 -7.38 2.90 -4.21
CA ASP A 35 -6.01 3.37 -4.05
C ASP A 35 -5.28 2.44 -3.10
N VAL A 36 -4.03 2.11 -3.44
CA VAL A 36 -3.25 1.14 -2.68
C VAL A 36 -1.94 1.78 -2.28
N LEU A 37 -1.62 1.69 -1.00
CA LEU A 37 -0.34 2.13 -0.47
C LEU A 37 0.32 0.96 0.23
N LEU A 38 1.48 0.58 -0.25
CA LEU A 38 2.29 -0.46 0.36
C LEU A 38 3.37 0.19 1.21
N VAL A 39 3.66 -0.40 2.37
CA VAL A 39 4.82 0.01 3.14
C VAL A 39 5.82 -1.13 3.09
N ASP A 40 6.95 -0.88 2.43
CA ASP A 40 8.07 -1.82 2.37
C ASP A 40 8.82 -1.71 3.69
N ASP A 41 8.62 -2.67 4.56
CA ASP A 41 9.16 -2.59 5.93
C ASP A 41 10.56 -3.15 6.05
N GLY A 42 11.44 -2.75 5.12
CA GLY A 42 12.86 -3.06 5.26
C GLY A 42 13.28 -4.43 4.78
N GLY A 43 12.56 -4.99 3.80
CA GLY A 43 12.86 -6.34 3.30
C GLY A 43 14.08 -6.43 2.41
N GLN A 44 14.64 -5.31 1.97
CA GLN A 44 15.88 -5.24 1.21
C GLN A 44 15.75 -5.72 -0.22
N LYS A 45 16.90 -5.78 -0.90
CA LYS A 45 16.96 -5.97 -2.36
C LYS A 45 16.25 -7.21 -2.91
N PRO A 46 16.31 -8.38 -2.26
CA PRO A 46 15.66 -9.55 -2.85
C PRO A 46 14.17 -9.36 -3.13
N PHE A 47 13.53 -8.43 -2.43
CA PHE A 47 12.08 -8.21 -2.57
C PHE A 47 11.75 -7.00 -3.43
N ALA A 48 12.76 -6.26 -3.89
CA ALA A 48 12.54 -5.09 -4.73
C ALA A 48 11.73 -5.41 -5.99
N PRO A 49 11.96 -6.52 -6.70
CA PRO A 49 11.16 -6.81 -7.89
C PRO A 49 9.66 -6.92 -7.62
N ILE A 50 9.29 -7.44 -6.44
CA ILE A 50 7.87 -7.56 -6.08
C ILE A 50 7.26 -6.17 -5.94
N PHE A 51 7.95 -5.27 -5.22
CA PHE A 51 7.45 -3.91 -5.04
C PHE A 51 7.41 -3.15 -6.36
N GLU A 52 8.39 -3.38 -7.25
CA GLU A 52 8.37 -2.70 -8.55
C GLU A 52 7.19 -3.15 -9.40
N LYS A 53 6.84 -4.43 -9.35
CA LYS A 53 5.66 -4.90 -10.07
C LYS A 53 4.38 -4.29 -9.51
N CYS A 54 4.29 -4.14 -8.19
CA CYS A 54 3.14 -3.49 -7.57
C CYS A 54 3.08 -2.02 -7.97
N ARG A 55 4.23 -1.34 -8.02
CA ARG A 55 4.27 0.05 -8.47
C ARG A 55 3.78 0.18 -9.90
N ALA A 56 4.17 -0.75 -10.77
CA ALA A 56 3.73 -0.74 -12.16
C ALA A 56 2.22 -0.92 -12.28
N LEU A 57 1.60 -1.58 -11.30
CA LEU A 57 0.14 -1.73 -11.26
C LEU A 57 -0.55 -0.48 -10.74
N GLY A 58 0.19 0.49 -10.23
CA GLY A 58 -0.38 1.74 -9.76
C GLY A 58 -0.37 1.93 -8.25
N ALA A 59 0.28 1.05 -7.51
CA ALA A 59 0.40 1.22 -6.06
C ALA A 59 1.43 2.28 -5.71
N GLU A 60 1.17 3.02 -4.63
CA GLU A 60 2.17 3.89 -4.03
C GLU A 60 2.96 3.08 -3.02
N ILE A 61 4.22 3.43 -2.83
CA ILE A 61 5.09 2.67 -1.95
C ILE A 61 5.88 3.59 -1.04
N ALA A 62 5.78 3.35 0.27
CA ALA A 62 6.63 4.00 1.26
C ALA A 62 7.64 2.96 1.75
N VAL A 63 8.87 3.37 2.02
CA VAL A 63 9.96 2.44 2.29
C VAL A 63 10.61 2.75 3.62
N HIS A 64 10.78 1.72 4.45
CA HIS A 64 11.66 1.79 5.61
C HIS A 64 13.03 1.22 5.22
N ALA A 65 14.11 1.88 5.65
CA ALA A 65 15.45 1.38 5.37
C ALA A 65 15.72 0.06 6.08
N VAL A 66 15.14 -0.12 7.27
CA VAL A 66 15.26 -1.36 8.03
C VAL A 66 13.90 -1.73 8.57
N ASN A 67 13.73 -3.00 8.92
CA ASN A 67 12.47 -3.49 9.49
C ASN A 67 12.21 -2.79 10.82
N GLN A 68 11.01 -2.23 10.96
CA GLN A 68 10.59 -1.53 12.16
C GLN A 68 9.33 -2.11 12.77
N GLY A 69 8.79 -3.18 12.16
CA GLY A 69 7.62 -3.84 12.67
C GLY A 69 6.32 -3.28 12.12
N LYS A 70 5.27 -4.09 12.22
CA LYS A 70 3.98 -3.78 11.61
C LYS A 70 3.36 -2.50 12.18
N GLY A 71 3.47 -2.28 13.49
CA GLY A 71 2.89 -1.10 14.10
C GLY A 71 3.49 0.19 13.55
N ARG A 72 4.83 0.23 13.41
CA ARG A 72 5.49 1.39 12.84
C ARG A 72 5.14 1.54 11.36
N ALA A 73 5.06 0.42 10.64
CA ALA A 73 4.70 0.46 9.22
C ALA A 73 3.31 1.03 9.02
N LEU A 74 2.36 0.67 9.88
CA LEU A 74 1.01 1.24 9.79
C LEU A 74 1.03 2.74 10.04
N LYS A 75 1.80 3.20 11.02
CA LYS A 75 1.91 4.62 11.33
C LYS A 75 2.53 5.39 10.17
N THR A 76 3.62 4.86 9.62
CA THR A 76 4.27 5.46 8.45
C THR A 76 3.29 5.53 7.28
N GLY A 77 2.54 4.45 7.06
CA GLY A 77 1.58 4.40 5.98
C GLY A 77 0.47 5.41 6.13
N LEU A 78 -0.05 5.58 7.35
CA LEU A 78 -1.09 6.59 7.56
C LEU A 78 -0.59 7.98 7.25
N ASN A 79 0.63 8.31 7.69
CA ASN A 79 1.20 9.62 7.39
C ASN A 79 1.42 9.79 5.89
N ALA A 80 1.92 8.77 5.22
CA ALA A 80 2.13 8.83 3.77
C ALA A 80 0.81 8.99 3.03
N ALA A 81 -0.22 8.26 3.46
CA ALA A 81 -1.53 8.34 2.82
C ALA A 81 -2.10 9.75 2.90
N LEU A 82 -2.00 10.39 4.06
CA LEU A 82 -2.49 11.75 4.22
C LEU A 82 -1.72 12.75 3.37
N ASN A 83 -0.43 12.51 3.15
CA ASN A 83 0.37 13.37 2.29
C ASN A 83 0.04 13.18 0.81
N ILE A 84 -0.20 11.93 0.40
CA ILE A 84 -0.49 11.62 -1.00
C ILE A 84 -1.93 11.99 -1.34
N TRP A 85 -2.85 11.70 -0.44
CA TRP A 85 -4.28 11.93 -0.66
C TRP A 85 -4.85 12.76 0.48
N PRO A 86 -4.66 14.10 0.46
CA PRO A 86 -5.15 14.93 1.57
C PRO A 86 -6.65 14.86 1.77
N ASP A 87 -7.39 14.47 0.73
CA ASP A 87 -8.86 14.38 0.76
C ASP A 87 -9.36 12.98 1.13
N LEU A 88 -8.48 12.14 1.62
CA LEU A 88 -8.81 10.77 1.94
C LEU A 88 -9.93 10.68 2.98
N SER A 89 -10.89 9.78 2.75
CA SER A 89 -12.06 9.59 3.61
C SER A 89 -11.84 8.47 4.61
N GLY A 90 -11.08 7.46 4.25
CA GLY A 90 -10.84 6.35 5.15
C GLY A 90 -9.69 5.48 4.69
N VAL A 91 -9.16 4.69 5.62
CA VAL A 91 -8.07 3.75 5.37
C VAL A 91 -8.51 2.38 5.85
N VAL A 92 -8.30 1.38 4.99
CA VAL A 92 -8.52 -0.03 5.33
C VAL A 92 -7.17 -0.71 5.28
N THR A 93 -6.86 -1.50 6.28
CA THR A 93 -5.60 -2.24 6.29
C THR A 93 -5.81 -3.66 5.79
N ALA A 94 -4.79 -4.21 5.13
CA ALA A 94 -4.81 -5.59 4.67
C ALA A 94 -3.44 -6.20 4.88
N ASP A 95 -3.39 -7.52 4.95
CA ASP A 95 -2.12 -8.22 5.08
C ASP A 95 -1.53 -8.54 3.73
N ALA A 96 -0.20 -8.48 3.63
CA ALA A 96 0.51 -8.66 2.36
C ALA A 96 0.31 -10.06 1.77
N ASP A 97 -0.03 -11.05 2.59
CA ASP A 97 -0.25 -12.41 2.13
C ASP A 97 -1.72 -12.70 1.85
N GLY A 98 -2.58 -11.69 1.90
CA GLY A 98 -3.98 -11.84 1.55
C GLY A 98 -4.85 -12.41 2.64
N GLN A 99 -4.37 -12.42 3.87
CA GLN A 99 -5.13 -12.97 5.00
C GLN A 99 -5.83 -11.91 5.80
#